data_9ac8ac52043d61b6107bab2dfc4a8020
#
_entry.id   9ac8ac52043d61b6107bab2dfc4a8020
#
_cell.length_a   1.000
_cell.length_b   1.000
_cell.length_c   1.000
_cell.angle_alpha   90.00
_cell.angle_beta   90.00
_cell.angle_gamma   90.00
#
_symmetry.space_group_name_H-M   'P 1'
#
loop_
_entity.id
_entity.type
_entity.pdbx_description
1 polymer ?
#
loop_
_entity_poly.entity_id
_entity_poly.type
_entity_poly.pdbx_seq_one_letter_code
_entity_poly.pdbx_strand_id
1 'polypeptide(L)'
;DLPELRVHEIIADGEEPTAELMTLTQRRQARRDTLDLRCRAAADLVNTSDEQWLVWCDLNDESAALASMIDGAQEVRGSDKPENKSGRMLAFSCGLLKCLVTKPSIAGFGMNWQQCSKMIFVGLSDSYEQYYQAVRRCWRFGQKKPVDVYIVISAREGCVKQNIERKQADCEKMRRAM
;
A
#
# COMPACT_ATOMS: atom_id res chain seq x y z
N ASP A 1 -19.19 -3.84 14.14
CA ASP A 1 -19.16 -3.71 12.67
C ASP A 1 -17.85 -3.07 12.22
N LEU A 2 -17.41 -3.41 11.02
CA LEU A 2 -16.27 -2.78 10.38
C LEU A 2 -16.73 -1.48 9.70
N PRO A 3 -15.89 -0.42 9.69
CA PRO A 3 -16.22 0.80 8.96
C PRO A 3 -16.21 0.55 7.44
N GLU A 4 -16.69 1.55 6.71
CA GLU A 4 -16.62 1.52 5.24
C GLU A 4 -15.17 1.41 4.75
N LEU A 5 -14.95 0.58 3.75
CA LEU A 5 -13.68 0.46 3.04
C LEU A 5 -13.84 1.06 1.64
N ARG A 6 -13.05 2.08 1.33
CA ARG A 6 -13.06 2.78 0.05
C ARG A 6 -11.76 2.50 -0.68
N VAL A 7 -11.84 1.98 -1.88
CA VAL A 7 -10.67 1.71 -2.72
C VAL A 7 -10.63 2.70 -3.86
N HIS A 8 -9.51 3.41 -3.98
CA HIS A 8 -9.26 4.42 -4.99
C HIS A 8 -8.10 3.98 -5.87
N GLU A 9 -8.17 4.26 -7.15
CA GLU A 9 -7.12 3.96 -8.10
C GLU A 9 -6.47 5.24 -8.60
N ILE A 10 -5.15 5.24 -8.69
CA ILE A 10 -4.36 6.34 -9.25
C ILE A 10 -3.51 5.77 -10.39
N ILE A 11 -3.71 6.30 -11.59
CA ILE A 11 -2.90 5.96 -12.78
C ILE A 11 -1.79 7.00 -12.89
N ALA A 12 -0.56 6.56 -12.60
CA ALA A 12 0.58 7.47 -12.41
C ALA A 12 1.04 8.18 -13.70
N ASP A 13 0.86 7.53 -14.86
CA ASP A 13 1.24 8.07 -16.17
C ASP A 13 0.08 8.75 -16.93
N GLY A 14 -1.13 8.73 -16.37
CA GLY A 14 -2.30 9.37 -16.96
C GLY A 14 -2.79 8.73 -18.28
N GLU A 15 -2.25 7.58 -18.64
CA GLU A 15 -2.67 6.82 -19.81
C GLU A 15 -3.78 5.81 -19.46
N GLU A 16 -4.57 5.39 -20.46
CA GLU A 16 -5.54 4.32 -20.26
C GLU A 16 -4.82 2.98 -19.99
N PRO A 17 -5.26 2.18 -18.99
CA PRO A 17 -4.65 0.91 -18.72
C PRO A 17 -4.73 -0.05 -19.90
N THR A 18 -3.59 -0.54 -20.34
CA THR A 18 -3.54 -1.54 -21.42
C THR A 18 -3.90 -2.91 -20.85
N ALA A 19 -4.83 -3.58 -21.51
CA ALA A 19 -5.29 -4.93 -21.14
C ALA A 19 -4.35 -6.05 -21.65
N GLU A 20 -3.13 -5.72 -22.05
CA GLU A 20 -2.19 -6.72 -22.57
C GLU A 20 -1.75 -7.71 -21.47
N LEU A 21 -1.84 -8.98 -21.81
CA LEU A 21 -1.33 -10.06 -20.97
C LEU A 21 0.20 -10.02 -20.96
N MET A 22 0.76 -9.47 -19.89
CA MET A 22 2.20 -9.41 -19.66
C MET A 22 2.70 -10.66 -18.92
N THR A 23 3.88 -11.15 -19.31
CA THR A 23 4.61 -12.15 -18.53
C THR A 23 5.06 -11.57 -17.18
N LEU A 24 5.40 -12.43 -16.23
CA LEU A 24 5.92 -11.99 -14.92
C LEU A 24 7.17 -11.12 -15.06
N THR A 25 8.05 -11.44 -16.03
CA THR A 25 9.27 -10.68 -16.31
C THR A 25 8.94 -9.29 -16.86
N GLN A 26 8.00 -9.19 -17.78
CA GLN A 26 7.54 -7.93 -18.35
C GLN A 26 6.88 -7.04 -17.29
N ARG A 27 6.08 -7.63 -16.38
CA ARG A 27 5.49 -6.89 -15.24
C ARG A 27 6.56 -6.34 -14.29
N ARG A 28 7.57 -7.15 -13.97
CA ARG A 28 8.70 -6.70 -13.13
C ARG A 28 9.47 -5.56 -13.79
N GLN A 29 9.69 -5.63 -15.09
CA GLN A 29 10.36 -4.57 -15.82
C GLN A 29 9.51 -3.30 -15.85
N ALA A 30 8.22 -3.40 -16.18
CA ALA A 30 7.29 -2.27 -16.15
C ALA A 30 7.24 -1.57 -14.78
N ARG A 31 7.29 -2.34 -13.69
CA ARG A 31 7.37 -1.77 -12.32
C ARG A 31 8.64 -0.97 -12.07
N ARG A 32 9.77 -1.43 -12.58
CA ARG A 32 11.05 -0.69 -12.46
C ARG A 32 11.04 0.57 -13.30
N ASP A 33 10.57 0.47 -14.54
CA ASP A 33 10.53 1.60 -15.48
C ASP A 33 9.59 2.72 -15.04
N THR A 34 8.54 2.39 -14.29
CA THR A 34 7.51 3.34 -13.81
C THR A 34 7.67 3.72 -12.33
N LEU A 35 8.73 3.28 -11.67
CA LEU A 35 8.95 3.46 -10.24
C LEU A 35 8.87 4.93 -9.83
N ASP A 36 9.61 5.79 -10.51
CA ASP A 36 9.67 7.22 -10.19
C ASP A 36 8.29 7.89 -10.35
N LEU A 37 7.57 7.59 -11.41
CA LEU A 37 6.22 8.13 -11.65
C LEU A 37 5.24 7.70 -10.55
N ARG A 38 5.24 6.43 -10.18
CA ARG A 38 4.36 5.91 -9.13
C ARG A 38 4.70 6.46 -7.75
N CYS A 39 5.99 6.56 -7.43
CA CYS A 39 6.43 7.14 -6.16
C CYS A 39 6.09 8.64 -6.07
N ARG A 40 6.25 9.41 -7.16
CA ARG A 40 5.84 10.82 -7.20
C ARG A 40 4.34 11.00 -7.02
N ALA A 41 3.52 10.24 -7.74
CA ALA A 41 2.07 10.30 -7.59
C ALA A 41 1.61 10.00 -6.16
N ALA A 42 2.24 9.04 -5.51
CA ALA A 42 1.96 8.72 -4.11
C ALA A 42 2.43 9.85 -3.16
N ALA A 43 3.64 10.35 -3.36
CA ALA A 43 4.20 11.42 -2.52
C ALA A 43 3.39 12.71 -2.64
N ASP A 44 2.95 13.08 -3.83
CA ASP A 44 2.11 14.27 -4.04
C ASP A 44 0.81 14.17 -3.25
N LEU A 45 0.14 13.01 -3.28
CA LEU A 45 -1.08 12.79 -2.52
C LEU A 45 -0.83 12.87 -1.00
N VAL A 46 0.20 12.20 -0.50
CA VAL A 46 0.51 12.14 0.93
C VAL A 46 0.95 13.50 1.46
N ASN A 47 1.77 14.24 0.71
CA ASN A 47 2.28 15.55 1.10
C ASN A 47 1.19 16.64 1.17
N THR A 48 0.11 16.50 0.40
CA THR A 48 -1.04 17.43 0.46
C THR A 48 -1.98 17.17 1.63
N SER A 49 -1.79 16.09 2.37
CA SER A 49 -2.64 15.67 3.48
C SER A 49 -1.98 15.88 4.83
N ASP A 50 -2.75 16.32 5.82
CA ASP A 50 -2.32 16.42 7.22
C ASP A 50 -2.61 15.15 8.03
N GLU A 51 -3.24 14.15 7.42
CA GLU A 51 -3.58 12.88 8.06
C GLU A 51 -2.37 11.94 8.14
N GLN A 52 -2.48 10.92 8.98
CA GLN A 52 -1.48 9.86 9.08
C GLN A 52 -1.65 8.87 7.93
N TRP A 53 -0.53 8.49 7.31
CA TRP A 53 -0.51 7.59 6.15
C TRP A 53 0.37 6.37 6.35
N LEU A 54 -0.15 5.22 5.92
CA LEU A 54 0.59 3.97 5.80
C LEU A 54 0.88 3.71 4.32
N VAL A 55 2.15 3.68 3.95
CA VAL A 55 2.60 3.51 2.57
C VAL A 55 3.21 2.13 2.38
N TRP A 56 2.60 1.34 1.54
CA TRP A 56 3.02 0.00 1.19
C TRP A 56 3.80 -0.02 -0.12
N CYS A 57 4.97 -0.64 -0.12
CA CYS A 57 5.79 -0.84 -1.30
C CYS A 57 6.18 -2.31 -1.46
N ASP A 58 6.71 -2.69 -2.61
CA ASP A 58 7.18 -4.05 -2.93
C ASP A 58 8.69 -4.09 -3.11
N LEU A 59 9.27 -3.09 -3.79
CA LEU A 59 10.69 -2.99 -4.07
C LEU A 59 11.43 -2.15 -3.03
N ASN A 60 12.71 -2.45 -2.79
CA ASN A 60 13.57 -1.64 -1.92
C ASN A 60 13.77 -0.22 -2.47
N ASP A 61 13.88 -0.10 -3.79
CA ASP A 61 14.05 1.19 -4.46
C ASP A 61 12.80 2.07 -4.34
N GLU A 62 11.60 1.47 -4.36
CA GLU A 62 10.34 2.18 -4.04
C GLU A 62 10.35 2.71 -2.62
N SER A 63 10.76 1.89 -1.66
CA SER A 63 10.84 2.27 -0.25
C SER A 63 11.77 3.46 -0.04
N ALA A 64 12.97 3.42 -0.63
CA ALA A 64 13.96 4.51 -0.54
C ALA A 64 13.45 5.79 -1.22
N ALA A 65 12.86 5.69 -2.41
CA ALA A 65 12.31 6.82 -3.14
C ALA A 65 11.17 7.49 -2.36
N LEU A 66 10.22 6.71 -1.86
CA LEU A 66 9.10 7.22 -1.07
C LEU A 66 9.56 7.91 0.22
N ALA A 67 10.53 7.32 0.93
CA ALA A 67 11.07 7.92 2.15
C ALA A 67 11.76 9.27 1.88
N SER A 68 12.33 9.47 0.68
CA SER A 68 12.95 10.73 0.29
C SER A 68 11.96 11.77 -0.24
N MET A 69 10.86 11.35 -0.87
CA MET A 69 9.87 12.23 -1.50
C MET A 69 8.74 12.67 -0.56
N ILE A 70 8.45 11.89 0.48
CA ILE A 70 7.37 12.18 1.44
C ILE A 70 7.95 12.88 2.67
N ASP A 71 7.43 14.07 2.96
CA ASP A 71 7.84 14.85 4.11
C ASP A 71 7.53 14.16 5.43
N GLY A 72 8.57 13.97 6.26
CA GLY A 72 8.44 13.33 7.56
C GLY A 72 8.20 11.82 7.53
N ALA A 73 8.34 11.17 6.36
CA ALA A 73 8.23 9.73 6.27
C ALA A 73 9.38 9.01 6.96
N GLN A 74 9.04 7.91 7.65
CA GLN A 74 10.01 6.96 8.19
C GLN A 74 9.89 5.64 7.46
N GLU A 75 11.02 5.08 7.09
CA GLU A 75 11.11 3.80 6.39
C GLU A 75 11.43 2.68 7.37
N VAL A 76 10.79 1.53 7.20
CA VAL A 76 11.14 0.28 7.90
C VAL A 76 11.52 -0.78 6.87
N ARG A 77 12.79 -1.17 6.89
CA ARG A 77 13.37 -2.18 6.00
C ARG A 77 13.53 -3.53 6.69
N GLY A 78 13.59 -4.60 5.89
CA GLY A 78 13.91 -5.94 6.38
C GLY A 78 15.28 -6.03 7.06
N SER A 79 16.26 -5.27 6.55
CA SER A 79 17.63 -5.20 7.07
C SER A 79 17.82 -4.34 8.32
N ASP A 80 16.82 -3.55 8.71
CA ASP A 80 16.93 -2.71 9.92
C ASP A 80 17.06 -3.58 11.17
N LYS A 81 17.77 -3.06 12.17
CA LYS A 81 17.86 -3.71 13.48
C LYS A 81 16.47 -3.85 14.12
N PRO A 82 16.19 -4.95 14.84
CA PRO A 82 14.87 -5.18 15.45
C PRO A 82 14.38 -4.01 16.32
N GLU A 83 15.27 -3.37 17.07
CA GLU A 83 14.95 -2.24 17.93
C GLU A 83 14.47 -1.03 17.13
N ASN A 84 15.10 -0.75 15.99
CA ASN A 84 14.72 0.36 15.10
C ASN A 84 13.36 0.10 14.44
N LYS A 85 13.13 -1.15 13.98
CA LYS A 85 11.83 -1.56 13.43
C LYS A 85 10.72 -1.38 14.45
N SER A 86 10.90 -1.96 15.64
CA SER A 86 9.92 -1.88 16.71
C SER A 86 9.67 -0.44 17.15
N GLY A 87 10.72 0.35 17.29
CA GLY A 87 10.61 1.76 17.67
C GLY A 87 9.80 2.60 16.68
N ARG A 88 10.08 2.47 15.38
CA ARG A 88 9.34 3.20 14.32
C ARG A 88 7.89 2.73 14.19
N MET A 89 7.66 1.42 14.27
CA MET A 89 6.30 0.85 14.22
C MET A 89 5.48 1.28 15.43
N LEU A 90 6.07 1.31 16.62
CA LEU A 90 5.41 1.79 17.83
C LEU A 90 5.12 3.29 17.75
N ALA A 91 6.08 4.10 17.30
CA ALA A 91 5.88 5.54 17.11
C ALA A 91 4.75 5.83 16.12
N PHE A 92 4.63 5.03 15.04
CA PHE A 92 3.50 5.12 14.13
C PHE A 92 2.17 4.75 14.80
N SER A 93 2.16 3.67 15.60
CA SER A 93 0.97 3.25 16.35
C SER A 93 0.48 4.31 17.34
N CYS A 94 1.40 5.07 17.92
CA CYS A 94 1.11 6.18 18.85
C CYS A 94 0.76 7.51 18.14
N GLY A 95 0.73 7.54 16.81
CA GLY A 95 0.45 8.76 16.06
C GLY A 95 1.61 9.78 16.02
N LEU A 96 2.80 9.39 16.44
CA LEU A 96 4.00 10.25 16.47
C LEU A 96 4.67 10.40 15.10
N LEU A 97 4.39 9.49 14.17
CA LEU A 97 4.86 9.54 12.79
C LEU A 97 3.69 9.83 11.86
N LYS A 98 3.86 10.83 11.00
CA LYS A 98 2.89 11.18 9.96
C LYS A 98 2.79 10.08 8.89
N CYS A 99 3.90 9.52 8.50
CA CYS A 99 3.97 8.54 7.43
C CYS A 99 4.95 7.41 7.76
N LEU A 100 4.50 6.18 7.59
CA LEU A 100 5.33 4.98 7.66
C LEU A 100 5.40 4.32 6.30
N VAL A 101 6.60 4.10 5.77
CA VAL A 101 6.86 3.38 4.52
C VAL A 101 7.43 2.01 4.85
N THR A 102 6.76 0.95 4.42
CA THR A 102 7.21 -0.42 4.67
C THR A 102 6.62 -1.40 3.65
N LYS A 103 6.98 -2.66 3.76
CA LYS A 103 6.46 -3.75 2.94
C LYS A 103 5.48 -4.63 3.71
N PRO A 104 4.45 -5.18 3.05
CA PRO A 104 3.55 -6.15 3.68
C PRO A 104 4.28 -7.35 4.30
N SER A 105 5.38 -7.80 3.67
CA SER A 105 6.20 -8.90 4.17
C SER A 105 6.96 -8.58 5.47
N ILE A 106 7.21 -7.31 5.76
CA ILE A 106 7.96 -6.87 6.96
C ILE A 106 7.00 -6.59 8.11
N ALA A 107 5.94 -5.84 7.86
CA ALA A 107 4.95 -5.44 8.86
C ALA A 107 3.77 -6.42 8.98
N GLY A 108 3.91 -7.60 8.36
CA GLY A 108 2.82 -8.56 8.17
C GLY A 108 2.27 -9.21 9.43
N PHE A 109 2.97 -9.17 10.57
CA PHE A 109 2.55 -9.91 11.75
C PHE A 109 2.35 -9.01 12.98
N GLY A 110 1.15 -9.00 13.52
CA GLY A 110 0.84 -8.55 14.87
C GLY A 110 0.60 -7.06 15.08
N MET A 111 0.91 -6.17 14.15
CA MET A 111 0.71 -4.74 14.35
C MET A 111 -0.76 -4.33 14.13
N ASN A 112 -1.24 -3.49 15.04
CA ASN A 112 -2.57 -2.91 14.99
C ASN A 112 -2.46 -1.40 14.78
N TRP A 113 -2.89 -0.93 13.61
CA TRP A 113 -2.82 0.48 13.23
C TRP A 113 -4.21 1.07 12.94
N GLN A 114 -5.18 0.72 13.77
CA GLN A 114 -6.55 1.23 13.65
C GLN A 114 -6.69 2.75 13.85
N GLN A 115 -5.68 3.43 14.36
CA GLN A 115 -5.63 4.89 14.42
C GLN A 115 -5.43 5.53 13.04
N CYS A 116 -4.84 4.79 12.10
CA CYS A 116 -4.62 5.23 10.72
C CYS A 116 -5.77 4.79 9.82
N SER A 117 -6.32 5.72 9.04
CA SER A 117 -7.43 5.48 8.11
C SER A 117 -7.07 5.70 6.65
N LYS A 118 -5.82 6.05 6.36
CA LYS A 118 -5.31 6.31 5.01
C LYS A 118 -4.15 5.38 4.70
N MET A 119 -4.25 4.64 3.62
CA MET A 119 -3.14 3.84 3.12
C MET A 119 -3.02 3.92 1.61
N ILE A 120 -1.80 3.71 1.12
CA ILE A 120 -1.50 3.73 -0.30
C ILE A 120 -0.54 2.58 -0.64
N PHE A 121 -0.86 1.85 -1.70
CA PHE A 121 -0.01 0.82 -2.28
C PHE A 121 0.68 1.39 -3.52
N VAL A 122 1.99 1.51 -3.48
CA VAL A 122 2.79 2.01 -4.61
C VAL A 122 3.31 0.87 -5.48
N GLY A 123 3.59 -0.27 -4.86
CA GLY A 123 3.87 -1.53 -5.55
C GLY A 123 3.00 -2.62 -4.96
N LEU A 124 2.28 -3.33 -5.81
CA LEU A 124 1.44 -4.43 -5.40
C LEU A 124 2.03 -5.73 -5.91
N SER A 125 2.30 -6.66 -4.98
CA SER A 125 2.62 -8.03 -5.36
C SER A 125 1.37 -8.72 -5.90
N ASP A 126 1.54 -9.78 -6.68
CA ASP A 126 0.41 -10.60 -7.16
C ASP A 126 -0.27 -11.41 -6.04
N SER A 127 0.20 -11.28 -4.79
CA SER A 127 -0.34 -11.95 -3.62
C SER A 127 -1.53 -11.17 -3.04
N TYR A 128 -2.72 -11.68 -3.29
CA TYR A 128 -3.94 -11.16 -2.67
C TYR A 128 -3.91 -11.28 -1.13
N GLU A 129 -3.34 -12.36 -0.61
CA GLU A 129 -3.21 -12.56 0.83
C GLU A 129 -2.39 -11.44 1.48
N GLN A 130 -1.25 -11.09 0.89
CA GLN A 130 -0.43 -9.96 1.38
C GLN A 130 -1.19 -8.64 1.32
N TYR A 131 -1.90 -8.37 0.24
CA TYR A 131 -2.76 -7.19 0.12
C TYR A 131 -3.84 -7.16 1.20
N TYR A 132 -4.58 -8.24 1.36
CA TYR A 132 -5.64 -8.34 2.36
C TYR A 132 -5.10 -8.16 3.77
N GLN A 133 -4.01 -8.83 4.13
CA GLN A 133 -3.37 -8.70 5.43
C GLN A 133 -2.87 -7.28 5.69
N ALA A 134 -2.33 -6.60 4.68
CA ALA A 134 -1.90 -5.22 4.77
C ALA A 134 -3.08 -4.26 5.02
N VAL A 135 -4.19 -4.43 4.31
CA VAL A 135 -5.42 -3.65 4.52
C VAL A 135 -5.96 -3.85 5.94
N ARG A 136 -5.93 -5.08 6.44
CA ARG A 136 -6.41 -5.44 7.79
C ARG A 136 -5.58 -4.83 8.93
N ARG A 137 -4.44 -4.18 8.66
CA ARG A 137 -3.72 -3.43 9.69
C ARG A 137 -4.48 -2.21 10.18
N CYS A 138 -5.17 -1.53 9.28
CA CYS A 138 -5.98 -0.35 9.58
C CYS A 138 -7.49 -0.65 9.58
N TRP A 139 -7.95 -1.46 8.63
CA TRP A 139 -9.36 -1.83 8.49
C TRP A 139 -9.70 -3.04 9.36
N ARG A 140 -10.00 -2.76 10.61
CA ARG A 140 -10.26 -3.79 11.61
C ARG A 140 -11.24 -3.31 12.69
N PHE A 141 -11.67 -4.22 13.53
CA PHE A 141 -12.51 -3.90 14.68
C PHE A 141 -11.86 -2.81 15.55
N GLY A 142 -12.63 -1.79 15.89
CA GLY A 142 -12.16 -0.63 16.64
C GLY A 142 -11.74 0.56 15.78
N GLN A 143 -11.63 0.42 14.46
CA GLN A 143 -11.52 1.55 13.54
C GLN A 143 -12.85 2.30 13.49
N LYS A 144 -12.79 3.61 13.72
CA LYS A 144 -14.00 4.48 13.78
C LYS A 144 -14.23 5.29 12.50
N LYS A 145 -13.22 5.39 11.66
CA LYS A 145 -13.27 6.16 10.41
C LYS A 145 -13.39 5.24 9.22
N PRO A 146 -14.02 5.65 8.12
CA PRO A 146 -13.86 4.98 6.83
C PRO A 146 -12.38 4.87 6.49
N VAL A 147 -11.97 3.72 5.96
CA VAL A 147 -10.58 3.49 5.54
C VAL A 147 -10.48 3.68 4.04
N ASP A 148 -9.64 4.63 3.63
CA ASP A 148 -9.32 4.88 2.24
C ASP A 148 -8.04 4.16 1.85
N VAL A 149 -8.15 3.31 0.84
CA VAL A 149 -7.04 2.55 0.26
C VAL A 149 -6.80 3.05 -1.15
N TYR A 150 -5.63 3.62 -1.38
CA TYR A 150 -5.21 4.08 -2.70
C TYR A 150 -4.27 3.07 -3.32
N ILE A 151 -4.48 2.74 -4.59
CA ILE A 151 -3.63 1.84 -5.36
C ILE A 151 -3.05 2.63 -6.53
N VAL A 152 -1.73 2.81 -6.52
CA VAL A 152 -1.00 3.50 -7.58
C VAL A 152 -0.48 2.47 -8.57
N ILE A 153 -0.94 2.57 -9.81
CA ILE A 153 -0.51 1.73 -10.93
C ILE A 153 -0.05 2.58 -12.09
N SER A 154 0.74 2.00 -12.97
CA SER A 154 0.95 2.55 -14.31
C SER A 154 -0.04 1.94 -15.30
N ALA A 155 -0.25 2.59 -16.44
CA ALA A 155 -1.08 2.05 -17.52
C ALA A 155 -0.61 0.67 -17.98
N ARG A 156 0.68 0.39 -17.88
CA ARG A 156 1.29 -0.90 -18.23
C ARG A 156 0.97 -2.03 -17.23
N GLU A 157 0.43 -1.70 -16.06
CA GLU A 157 0.08 -2.66 -15.01
C GLU A 157 -1.44 -2.95 -14.93
N GLY A 158 -2.21 -2.62 -15.96
CA GLY A 158 -3.67 -2.76 -15.97
C GLY A 158 -4.18 -4.17 -15.66
N CYS A 159 -3.41 -5.22 -15.97
CA CYS A 159 -3.75 -6.59 -15.59
C CYS A 159 -3.65 -6.86 -14.08
N VAL A 160 -2.87 -6.08 -13.33
CA VAL A 160 -2.77 -6.19 -11.86
C VAL A 160 -4.09 -5.78 -11.22
N LYS A 161 -4.71 -4.72 -11.73
CA LYS A 161 -6.03 -4.27 -11.29
C LYS A 161 -7.09 -5.36 -11.44
N GLN A 162 -7.20 -5.97 -12.63
CA GLN A 162 -8.17 -7.04 -12.88
C GLN A 162 -7.96 -8.23 -11.94
N ASN A 163 -6.72 -8.57 -11.63
CA ASN A 163 -6.42 -9.63 -10.67
C ASN A 163 -6.84 -9.28 -9.25
N ILE A 164 -6.67 -8.02 -8.82
CA ILE A 164 -7.10 -7.57 -7.50
C ILE A 164 -8.62 -7.56 -7.40
N GLU A 165 -9.30 -7.00 -8.39
CA GLU A 165 -10.77 -6.95 -8.44
C GLU A 165 -11.38 -8.36 -8.42
N ARG A 166 -10.84 -9.29 -9.20
CA ARG A 166 -11.26 -10.69 -9.18
C ARG A 166 -11.08 -11.33 -7.81
N LYS A 167 -9.92 -11.15 -7.19
CA LYS A 167 -9.61 -11.72 -5.88
C LYS A 167 -10.43 -11.06 -4.76
N GLN A 168 -10.73 -9.78 -4.89
CA GLN A 168 -11.62 -9.08 -3.97
C GLN A 168 -13.05 -9.62 -4.06
N ALA A 169 -13.55 -9.84 -5.28
CA ALA A 169 -14.85 -10.46 -5.51
C ALA A 169 -14.93 -11.89 -4.95
N ASP A 170 -13.87 -12.67 -5.11
CA ASP A 170 -13.79 -14.03 -4.56
C ASP A 170 -13.80 -14.03 -3.02
N CYS A 171 -13.13 -13.08 -2.38
CA CYS A 171 -13.20 -12.92 -0.92
C CYS A 171 -14.55 -12.48 -0.41
N GLU A 172 -15.23 -11.58 -1.11
CA GLU A 172 -16.59 -11.18 -0.74
C GLU A 172 -17.57 -12.36 -0.84
N LYS A 173 -17.42 -13.21 -1.87
CA LYS A 173 -18.19 -14.44 -2.00
C LYS A 173 -17.92 -15.40 -0.85
N MET A 174 -16.65 -15.61 -0.47
CA MET A 174 -16.31 -16.47 0.67
C MET A 174 -16.87 -15.91 1.98
N ARG A 175 -16.84 -14.59 2.17
CA ARG A 175 -17.37 -13.95 3.38
C ARG A 175 -18.89 -14.06 3.50
N ARG A 176 -19.61 -14.07 2.37
CA ARG A 176 -21.07 -14.26 2.34
C ARG A 176 -21.48 -15.73 2.52
N ALA A 177 -20.57 -16.67 2.27
CA ALA A 177 -20.81 -18.11 2.40
C ALA A 177 -20.52 -18.65 3.82
N MET A 178 -19.95 -17.83 4.70
CA MET A 178 -19.72 -18.13 6.13
C MET A 178 -20.77 -17.46 7.01
#